data_c4dbf64bed937cafc1e16be3ff936a96
#
_entry.id   c4dbf64bed937cafc1e16be3ff936a96
#
_cell.length_a   1.000
_cell.length_b   1.000
_cell.length_c   1.000
_cell.angle_alpha   90.00
_cell.angle_beta   90.00
_cell.angle_gamma   90.00
#
_symmetry.space_group_name_H-M   'P 1'
#
loop_
_entity.id
_entity.type
_entity.pdbx_description
1 polymer ?
#
loop_
_entity_poly.entity_id
_entity_poly.type
_entity_poly.pdbx_seq_one_letter_code
_entity_poly.pdbx_strand_id
1 'polypeptide(L)'
;LIRYGNPDLLRSAIVDGAKGELQMTDQDEAVRDLTARGYSRRQAARIMGMFGAGVAVANAGTPLWAQRNDGPTEGSDPKVRIGSNECWTGPFPVAQAAATKIMASSNFYHPGTEVGDFKKTLASLENVPADYILPWPGSSDPLSRIVVSFCSPTKGLVTADVSYEQPWGTAEWAGAKVTKVPLTADHRHDVKAMLAANPNAGLYYVCSPNNPTGTLTPLADIEWLVANKPAGSVVLVDEAYLHFSEHGKSAAYMVAQGKDVIVLRTFSKLFGMAGMRLGATIARPDLHEKLMRYDGKRMSTNLPLPSLVCGTTALTQTQAINERRAQMIAARTMTFDHLKKRGIAFIPSDANMFMVDWKKPAAPIKDQFAALGVGIGRSWAPWPTMSRVTVGSMADMQAFCAAVDKIIV
;
A
#
# COMPACT_ATOMS: atom_id res chain seq x y z
N LEU A 1 -18.21 -11.58 -40.51
CA LEU A 1 -17.76 -12.96 -40.70
C LEU A 1 -16.32 -12.95 -41.25
N ILE A 2 -15.32 -12.99 -40.36
CA ILE A 2 -13.91 -13.12 -40.77
C ILE A 2 -13.56 -14.60 -40.59
N ARG A 3 -13.24 -15.25 -41.73
CA ARG A 3 -12.77 -16.65 -41.78
C ARG A 3 -11.34 -16.73 -41.25
N TYR A 4 -11.13 -17.59 -40.28
CA TYR A 4 -9.82 -17.98 -39.77
C TYR A 4 -9.04 -18.76 -40.85
N GLY A 5 -7.77 -18.39 -41.00
CA GLY A 5 -6.84 -18.97 -41.95
C GLY A 5 -6.42 -20.40 -41.61
N ASN A 6 -5.97 -21.05 -42.60
CA ASN A 6 -5.54 -22.40 -42.82
C ASN A 6 -4.61 -22.98 -41.76
N PRO A 7 -4.91 -24.19 -41.17
CA PRO A 7 -4.07 -24.86 -40.18
C PRO A 7 -2.73 -25.39 -40.72
N ASP A 8 -2.50 -25.42 -42.02
CA ASP A 8 -1.30 -26.03 -42.61
C ASP A 8 -0.07 -25.12 -42.62
N LEU A 9 -0.18 -23.84 -42.23
CA LEU A 9 0.96 -22.93 -42.08
C LEU A 9 1.76 -23.12 -40.77
N LEU A 10 1.28 -23.94 -39.86
CA LEU A 10 1.95 -24.24 -38.59
C LEU A 10 2.82 -25.52 -38.64
N ARG A 11 2.87 -26.25 -39.77
CA ARG A 11 3.65 -27.50 -39.91
C ARG A 11 4.96 -27.35 -40.70
N SER A 12 5.22 -26.24 -41.35
CA SER A 12 6.44 -26.09 -42.18
C SER A 12 7.64 -25.41 -41.50
N ALA A 13 7.55 -25.08 -40.22
CA ALA A 13 8.62 -24.42 -39.48
C ALA A 13 9.42 -25.38 -38.55
N ILE A 14 9.21 -26.69 -38.65
CA ILE A 14 9.93 -27.68 -37.84
C ILE A 14 10.61 -28.68 -38.76
N VAL A 15 11.59 -28.29 -39.53
CA VAL A 15 12.72 -29.12 -39.98
C VAL A 15 13.75 -28.18 -40.64
N ASP A 16 14.60 -27.58 -39.85
CA ASP A 16 15.99 -27.36 -40.30
C ASP A 16 16.88 -27.38 -39.07
N GLY A 17 17.76 -28.36 -39.04
CA GLY A 17 18.66 -28.62 -37.93
C GLY A 17 19.79 -27.59 -37.88
N ALA A 18 19.68 -26.66 -36.98
CA ALA A 18 20.82 -25.92 -36.42
C ALA A 18 20.66 -25.98 -34.90
N LYS A 19 21.69 -26.41 -34.18
CA LYS A 19 21.83 -26.30 -32.72
C LYS A 19 21.76 -24.83 -32.31
N GLY A 20 20.56 -24.26 -32.33
CA GLY A 20 20.27 -23.00 -31.71
C GLY A 20 19.96 -23.27 -30.25
N GLU A 21 20.76 -22.75 -29.33
CA GLU A 21 20.34 -22.56 -27.96
C GLU A 21 19.00 -21.84 -28.01
N LEU A 22 17.92 -22.50 -27.55
CA LEU A 22 16.61 -21.90 -27.37
C LEU A 22 16.82 -20.74 -26.41
N GLN A 23 16.82 -19.51 -26.91
CA GLN A 23 16.77 -18.31 -26.05
C GLN A 23 15.53 -18.43 -25.17
N MET A 24 15.76 -18.57 -23.86
CA MET A 24 14.70 -18.64 -22.88
C MET A 24 13.87 -17.35 -22.96
N THR A 25 12.56 -17.51 -22.97
CA THR A 25 11.66 -16.36 -22.85
C THR A 25 11.72 -15.79 -21.43
N ASP A 26 11.44 -14.52 -21.24
CA ASP A 26 11.31 -13.89 -19.91
C ASP A 26 10.32 -14.66 -19.01
N GLN A 27 9.33 -15.33 -19.59
CA GLN A 27 8.39 -16.18 -18.87
C GLN A 27 9.02 -17.48 -18.34
N ASP A 28 9.88 -18.11 -19.10
CA ASP A 28 10.60 -19.32 -18.67
C ASP A 28 11.54 -19.00 -17.50
N GLU A 29 12.20 -17.85 -17.57
CA GLU A 29 13.05 -17.35 -16.50
C GLU A 29 12.26 -17.08 -15.21
N ALA A 30 11.10 -16.43 -15.31
CA ALA A 30 10.21 -16.16 -14.18
C ALA A 30 9.70 -17.49 -13.53
N VAL A 31 9.29 -18.46 -14.33
CA VAL A 31 8.87 -19.79 -13.84
C VAL A 31 10.02 -20.52 -13.15
N ARG A 32 11.22 -20.48 -13.72
CA ARG A 32 12.42 -21.10 -13.11
C ARG A 32 12.78 -20.45 -11.78
N ASP A 33 12.76 -19.11 -11.70
CA ASP A 33 13.01 -18.36 -10.46
C ASP A 33 12.02 -18.79 -9.36
N LEU A 34 10.74 -18.77 -9.65
CA LEU A 34 9.70 -19.16 -8.68
C LEU A 34 9.86 -20.61 -8.24
N THR A 35 10.17 -21.53 -9.17
CA THR A 35 10.36 -22.94 -8.86
C THR A 35 11.62 -23.16 -8.00
N ALA A 36 12.71 -22.47 -8.30
CA ALA A 36 13.94 -22.53 -7.52
C ALA A 36 13.74 -21.96 -6.09
N ARG A 37 12.79 -21.07 -5.90
CA ARG A 37 12.39 -20.51 -4.61
C ARG A 37 11.41 -21.41 -3.83
N GLY A 38 11.07 -22.59 -4.36
CA GLY A 38 10.24 -23.60 -3.71
C GLY A 38 8.74 -23.52 -4.04
N TYR A 39 8.33 -22.67 -4.97
CA TYR A 39 6.95 -22.68 -5.46
C TYR A 39 6.69 -23.86 -6.40
N SER A 40 5.54 -24.49 -6.27
CA SER A 40 5.08 -25.48 -7.26
C SER A 40 4.76 -24.78 -8.59
N ARG A 41 4.78 -25.54 -9.70
CA ARG A 41 4.40 -25.01 -11.02
C ARG A 41 3.02 -24.35 -11.03
N ARG A 42 2.06 -24.90 -10.28
CA ARG A 42 0.72 -24.32 -10.14
C ARG A 42 0.74 -22.98 -9.43
N GLN A 43 1.55 -22.84 -8.37
CA GLN A 43 1.73 -21.57 -7.66
C GLN A 43 2.46 -20.55 -8.55
N ALA A 44 3.50 -20.97 -9.27
CA ALA A 44 4.20 -20.10 -10.22
C ALA A 44 3.25 -19.57 -11.31
N ALA A 45 2.43 -20.44 -11.92
CA ALA A 45 1.43 -20.01 -12.90
C ALA A 45 0.39 -19.04 -12.30
N ARG A 46 -0.04 -19.27 -11.05
CA ARG A 46 -0.94 -18.36 -10.33
C ARG A 46 -0.30 -16.98 -10.11
N ILE A 47 0.95 -16.95 -9.66
CA ILE A 47 1.70 -15.71 -9.42
C ILE A 47 1.87 -14.93 -10.73
N MET A 48 2.27 -15.59 -11.80
CA MET A 48 2.42 -14.96 -13.11
C MET A 48 1.09 -14.46 -13.67
N GLY A 49 -0.01 -15.22 -13.46
CA GLY A 49 -1.35 -14.77 -13.83
C GLY A 49 -1.83 -13.53 -13.06
N MET A 50 -1.34 -13.30 -11.85
CA MET A 50 -1.64 -12.10 -11.05
C MET A 50 -1.04 -10.83 -11.68
N PHE A 51 0.13 -10.93 -12.29
CA PHE A 51 0.85 -9.79 -12.85
C PHE A 51 0.82 -9.75 -14.38
N GLY A 52 0.52 -10.86 -15.05
CA GLY A 52 0.44 -10.95 -16.51
C GLY A 52 -0.97 -10.66 -17.01
N ALA A 53 -1.12 -9.77 -17.97
CA ALA A 53 -2.38 -9.60 -18.69
C ALA A 53 -2.67 -10.84 -19.52
N GLY A 54 -3.74 -11.59 -19.20
CA GLY A 54 -4.42 -12.41 -20.17
C GLY A 54 -4.40 -13.93 -20.05
N VAL A 55 -3.96 -14.52 -18.95
CA VAL A 55 -4.31 -15.91 -18.67
C VAL A 55 -5.47 -15.93 -17.67
N ALA A 56 -6.67 -16.09 -18.17
CA ALA A 56 -7.82 -16.43 -17.36
C ALA A 56 -7.55 -17.77 -16.66
N VAL A 57 -7.06 -17.74 -15.43
CA VAL A 57 -7.05 -18.91 -14.56
C VAL A 57 -8.48 -19.09 -14.06
N ALA A 58 -9.28 -19.77 -14.84
CA ALA A 58 -10.55 -20.30 -14.39
C ALA A 58 -10.28 -21.14 -13.13
N ASN A 59 -10.91 -20.80 -12.00
CA ASN A 59 -10.87 -21.45 -10.68
C ASN A 59 -9.77 -21.01 -9.68
N ALA A 60 -9.06 -19.92 -9.84
CA ALA A 60 -8.40 -19.30 -8.71
C ALA A 60 -9.44 -18.41 -8.00
N GLY A 61 -9.79 -18.71 -6.75
CA GLY A 61 -10.68 -17.86 -5.96
C GLY A 61 -10.19 -16.40 -6.01
N THR A 62 -11.13 -15.46 -6.11
CA THR A 62 -10.81 -14.04 -6.16
C THR A 62 -9.93 -13.65 -4.98
N PRO A 63 -8.74 -13.09 -5.20
CA PRO A 63 -7.88 -12.67 -4.10
C PRO A 63 -8.62 -11.75 -3.14
N LEU A 64 -8.38 -11.86 -1.83
CA LEU A 64 -9.04 -11.06 -0.80
C LEU A 64 -9.00 -9.54 -1.07
N TRP A 65 -7.93 -9.05 -1.73
CA TRP A 65 -7.83 -7.64 -2.13
C TRP A 65 -8.73 -7.28 -3.32
N ALA A 66 -9.10 -8.24 -4.17
CA ALA A 66 -10.02 -8.05 -5.29
C ALA A 66 -11.49 -8.23 -4.86
N GLN A 67 -11.74 -8.75 -3.66
CA GLN A 67 -13.07 -8.86 -3.04
C GLN A 67 -13.50 -7.59 -2.31
N ARG A 68 -12.74 -6.51 -2.42
CA ARG A 68 -13.13 -5.21 -1.87
C ARG A 68 -14.31 -4.63 -2.67
N ASN A 69 -15.49 -5.09 -2.36
CA ASN A 69 -16.74 -4.38 -2.62
C ASN A 69 -17.02 -3.44 -1.44
N ASP A 70 -16.08 -2.54 -1.17
CA ASP A 70 -16.21 -1.58 -0.08
C ASP A 70 -16.79 -0.25 -0.58
N GLY A 71 -17.40 -0.26 -1.76
CA GLY A 71 -18.27 0.83 -2.16
C GLY A 71 -19.53 0.83 -1.30
N PRO A 72 -20.05 2.01 -0.91
CA PRO A 72 -21.33 2.07 -0.22
C PRO A 72 -22.39 1.37 -1.10
N THR A 73 -23.20 0.52 -0.49
CA THR A 73 -24.42 0.01 -1.11
C THR A 73 -25.30 1.20 -1.50
N GLU A 74 -25.86 1.16 -2.70
CA GLU A 74 -26.71 2.22 -3.20
C GLU A 74 -27.80 2.57 -2.14
N GLY A 75 -27.86 3.83 -1.72
CA GLY A 75 -28.77 4.31 -0.66
C GLY A 75 -28.22 4.29 0.78
N SER A 76 -27.00 3.78 1.03
CA SER A 76 -26.40 3.70 2.37
C SER A 76 -25.16 4.60 2.55
N ASP A 77 -24.95 5.60 1.67
CA ASP A 77 -23.78 6.49 1.78
C ASP A 77 -23.91 7.38 3.03
N PRO A 78 -23.06 7.18 4.06
CA PRO A 78 -23.14 8.00 5.26
C PRO A 78 -22.76 9.44 4.92
N LYS A 79 -23.47 10.42 5.54
CA LYS A 79 -23.16 11.84 5.39
C LYS A 79 -21.72 12.17 5.81
N VAL A 80 -21.21 11.44 6.83
CA VAL A 80 -19.86 11.55 7.36
C VAL A 80 -19.11 10.26 7.10
N ARG A 81 -18.11 10.30 6.21
CA ARG A 81 -17.34 9.14 5.74
C ARG A 81 -15.98 9.06 6.43
N ILE A 82 -15.92 8.44 7.59
CA ILE A 82 -14.70 8.30 8.40
C ILE A 82 -14.31 6.84 8.66
N GLY A 83 -14.52 5.98 7.65
CA GLY A 83 -14.26 4.53 7.76
C GLY A 83 -13.08 3.99 6.96
N SER A 84 -12.59 4.70 5.94
CA SER A 84 -11.68 4.14 4.92
C SER A 84 -10.28 4.77 4.88
N ASN A 85 -9.92 5.59 5.87
CA ASN A 85 -8.64 6.33 5.90
C ASN A 85 -8.42 7.21 4.64
N GLU A 86 -9.51 7.74 4.09
CA GLU A 86 -9.45 8.72 3.01
C GLU A 86 -9.16 10.11 3.56
N CYS A 87 -8.67 10.99 2.71
CA CYS A 87 -8.59 12.41 3.04
C CYS A 87 -9.98 13.04 2.85
N TRP A 88 -10.39 13.94 3.75
CA TRP A 88 -11.69 14.62 3.69
C TRP A 88 -11.84 15.59 2.51
N THR A 89 -10.75 15.83 1.80
CA THR A 89 -10.72 16.73 0.64
C THR A 89 -9.92 16.12 -0.49
N GLY A 90 -10.16 16.59 -1.71
CA GLY A 90 -9.47 16.16 -2.92
C GLY A 90 -8.02 16.68 -3.02
N PRO A 91 -7.40 16.57 -4.19
CA PRO A 91 -6.06 17.09 -4.45
C PRO A 91 -5.97 18.61 -4.19
N PHE A 92 -4.75 19.09 -3.98
CA PHE A 92 -4.53 20.54 -3.85
C PHE A 92 -4.99 21.28 -5.12
N PRO A 93 -5.63 22.47 -5.02
CA PRO A 93 -6.21 23.15 -6.18
C PRO A 93 -5.25 23.35 -7.36
N VAL A 94 -3.99 23.73 -7.08
CA VAL A 94 -2.94 23.89 -8.10
C VAL A 94 -2.62 22.56 -8.79
N ALA A 95 -2.55 21.45 -8.05
CA ALA A 95 -2.29 20.14 -8.59
C ALA A 95 -3.49 19.62 -9.40
N GLN A 96 -4.71 19.90 -8.96
CA GLN A 96 -5.93 19.58 -9.71
C GLN A 96 -5.99 20.35 -11.04
N ALA A 97 -5.66 21.64 -11.02
CA ALA A 97 -5.61 22.45 -12.24
C ALA A 97 -4.57 21.93 -13.25
N ALA A 98 -3.38 21.54 -12.76
CA ALA A 98 -2.34 20.94 -13.60
C ALA A 98 -2.81 19.61 -14.21
N ALA A 99 -3.47 18.74 -13.44
CA ALA A 99 -4.05 17.49 -13.92
C ALA A 99 -5.15 17.75 -14.98
N THR A 100 -6.01 18.73 -14.78
CA THR A 100 -7.05 19.11 -15.74
C THR A 100 -6.44 19.58 -17.05
N LYS A 101 -5.40 20.41 -16.99
CA LYS A 101 -4.71 20.92 -18.18
C LYS A 101 -4.10 19.81 -19.04
N ILE A 102 -3.44 18.83 -18.43
CA ILE A 102 -2.77 17.74 -19.18
C ILE A 102 -3.77 16.77 -19.83
N MET A 103 -5.02 16.75 -19.37
CA MET A 103 -6.07 15.89 -19.97
C MET A 103 -6.23 16.14 -21.47
N ALA A 104 -5.96 17.35 -21.97
CA ALA A 104 -5.97 17.65 -23.40
C ALA A 104 -4.95 16.83 -24.23
N SER A 105 -3.92 16.28 -23.57
CA SER A 105 -2.87 15.44 -24.19
C SER A 105 -3.04 13.95 -23.91
N SER A 106 -4.18 13.52 -23.32
CA SER A 106 -4.39 12.14 -22.88
C SER A 106 -4.59 11.14 -24.04
N ASN A 107 -4.59 11.61 -25.30
CA ASN A 107 -4.51 10.76 -26.49
C ASN A 107 -3.10 10.17 -26.71
N PHE A 108 -2.09 10.65 -26.01
CA PHE A 108 -0.73 10.12 -26.03
C PHE A 108 -0.41 9.36 -24.75
N TYR A 109 0.30 8.24 -24.86
CA TYR A 109 0.80 7.49 -23.67
C TYR A 109 1.87 8.29 -22.91
N HIS A 110 2.77 8.98 -23.64
CA HIS A 110 3.87 9.75 -23.11
C HIS A 110 4.04 11.04 -23.91
N PRO A 111 3.26 12.10 -23.62
CA PRO A 111 3.32 13.34 -24.37
C PRO A 111 4.59 14.16 -24.11
N GLY A 112 5.31 13.89 -23.00
CA GLY A 112 6.52 14.63 -22.62
C GLY A 112 7.37 13.93 -21.57
N THR A 113 7.74 14.65 -20.53
CA THR A 113 8.71 14.25 -19.50
C THR A 113 8.08 13.84 -18.17
N GLU A 114 6.76 13.66 -18.10
CA GLU A 114 5.97 13.60 -16.87
C GLU A 114 6.45 12.50 -15.91
N VAL A 115 6.81 11.33 -16.41
CA VAL A 115 7.39 10.25 -15.59
C VAL A 115 8.76 10.65 -15.03
N GLY A 116 9.60 11.24 -15.88
CA GLY A 116 10.92 11.73 -15.48
C GLY A 116 10.84 12.86 -14.46
N ASP A 117 9.89 13.76 -14.64
CA ASP A 117 9.67 14.90 -13.74
C ASP A 117 9.15 14.45 -12.37
N PHE A 118 8.22 13.47 -12.34
CA PHE A 118 7.80 12.85 -11.10
C PHE A 118 8.98 12.21 -10.35
N LYS A 119 9.78 11.40 -11.06
CA LYS A 119 10.95 10.73 -10.47
C LYS A 119 11.96 11.74 -9.91
N LYS A 120 12.31 12.76 -10.69
CA LYS A 120 13.24 13.82 -10.26
C LYS A 120 12.71 14.60 -9.06
N THR A 121 11.43 14.96 -9.07
CA THR A 121 10.82 15.73 -7.98
C THR A 121 10.82 14.93 -6.68
N LEU A 122 10.36 13.68 -6.70
CA LEU A 122 10.35 12.85 -5.50
C LEU A 122 11.76 12.52 -5.02
N ALA A 123 12.67 12.21 -5.94
CA ALA A 123 14.08 11.93 -5.64
C ALA A 123 14.78 13.10 -4.95
N SER A 124 14.53 14.33 -5.43
CA SER A 124 15.06 15.55 -4.81
C SER A 124 14.54 15.75 -3.38
N LEU A 125 13.26 15.47 -3.13
CA LEU A 125 12.66 15.60 -1.79
C LEU A 125 13.18 14.54 -0.80
N GLU A 126 13.47 13.34 -1.29
CA GLU A 126 13.95 12.23 -0.46
C GLU A 126 15.49 12.12 -0.43
N ASN A 127 16.18 12.99 -1.17
CA ASN A 127 17.65 13.01 -1.30
C ASN A 127 18.22 11.65 -1.76
N VAL A 128 17.62 11.09 -2.83
CA VAL A 128 18.04 9.84 -3.48
C VAL A 128 18.24 10.06 -4.98
N PRO A 129 18.97 9.20 -5.70
CA PRO A 129 19.03 9.24 -7.16
C PRO A 129 17.66 9.04 -7.82
N ALA A 130 17.40 9.65 -8.97
CA ALA A 130 16.10 9.57 -9.64
C ALA A 130 15.76 8.16 -10.15
N ASP A 131 16.73 7.33 -10.44
CA ASP A 131 16.56 5.91 -10.81
C ASP A 131 16.17 5.01 -9.62
N TYR A 132 16.28 5.52 -8.38
CA TYR A 132 15.79 4.88 -7.16
C TYR A 132 14.29 5.08 -6.94
N ILE A 133 13.61 5.87 -7.79
CA ILE A 133 12.17 6.10 -7.73
C ILE A 133 11.50 5.30 -8.85
N LEU A 134 10.49 4.50 -8.48
CA LEU A 134 9.62 3.82 -9.43
C LEU A 134 8.16 4.18 -9.12
N PRO A 135 7.49 4.93 -10.02
CA PRO A 135 6.07 5.26 -9.84
C PRO A 135 5.16 4.08 -10.19
N TRP A 136 3.99 4.03 -9.55
CA TRP A 136 3.01 2.94 -9.65
C TRP A 136 1.58 3.46 -9.69
N PRO A 137 0.62 2.71 -10.29
CA PRO A 137 -0.80 3.04 -10.21
C PRO A 137 -1.38 2.73 -8.81
N GLY A 138 -1.01 3.53 -7.81
CA GLY A 138 -1.26 3.31 -6.39
C GLY A 138 -0.16 2.48 -5.72
N SER A 139 -0.34 2.18 -4.43
CA SER A 139 0.64 1.43 -3.63
C SER A 139 0.29 -0.07 -3.48
N SER A 140 -0.92 -0.48 -3.82
CA SER A 140 -1.37 -1.87 -3.61
C SER A 140 -0.67 -2.87 -4.53
N ASP A 141 -0.43 -2.48 -5.79
CA ASP A 141 0.26 -3.34 -6.75
C ASP A 141 1.74 -3.56 -6.36
N PRO A 142 2.56 -2.51 -6.15
CA PRO A 142 3.94 -2.73 -5.74
C PRO A 142 4.04 -3.47 -4.40
N LEU A 143 3.11 -3.27 -3.46
CA LEU A 143 3.06 -4.02 -2.21
C LEU A 143 2.97 -5.54 -2.46
N SER A 144 2.05 -5.97 -3.34
CA SER A 144 1.91 -7.38 -3.71
C SER A 144 3.14 -7.91 -4.45
N ARG A 145 3.74 -7.12 -5.34
CA ARG A 145 4.98 -7.48 -6.05
C ARG A 145 6.14 -7.68 -5.08
N ILE A 146 6.31 -6.81 -4.10
CA ILE A 146 7.34 -6.91 -3.08
C ILE A 146 7.18 -8.23 -2.31
N VAL A 147 5.97 -8.55 -1.87
CA VAL A 147 5.71 -9.82 -1.18
C VAL A 147 6.11 -11.01 -2.05
N VAL A 148 5.65 -11.08 -3.29
CA VAL A 148 5.98 -12.18 -4.20
C VAL A 148 7.47 -12.23 -4.52
N SER A 149 8.14 -11.09 -4.65
CA SER A 149 9.56 -11.04 -5.01
C SER A 149 10.48 -11.51 -3.89
N PHE A 150 10.11 -11.28 -2.63
CA PHE A 150 11.00 -11.57 -1.51
C PHE A 150 10.52 -12.69 -0.59
N CYS A 151 9.23 -13.07 -0.64
CA CYS A 151 8.71 -14.21 0.11
C CYS A 151 8.67 -15.48 -0.74
N SER A 152 8.67 -16.63 -0.08
CA SER A 152 8.53 -17.96 -0.70
C SER A 152 8.05 -18.98 0.34
N PRO A 153 7.73 -20.22 -0.06
CA PRO A 153 7.43 -21.28 0.90
C PRO A 153 8.56 -21.54 1.92
N THR A 154 9.81 -21.21 1.56
CA THR A 154 10.99 -21.41 2.42
C THR A 154 11.46 -20.12 3.11
N LYS A 155 11.13 -18.94 2.56
CA LYS A 155 11.46 -17.63 3.12
C LYS A 155 10.17 -16.83 3.29
N GLY A 156 9.67 -16.77 4.52
CA GLY A 156 8.37 -16.18 4.82
C GLY A 156 8.35 -14.65 4.90
N LEU A 157 7.14 -14.15 5.10
CA LEU A 157 6.85 -12.79 5.52
C LEU A 157 6.79 -12.73 7.05
N VAL A 158 7.42 -11.73 7.66
CA VAL A 158 7.18 -11.34 9.06
C VAL A 158 6.49 -9.99 9.10
N THR A 159 5.43 -9.88 9.88
CA THR A 159 4.66 -8.64 10.07
C THR A 159 4.09 -8.58 11.48
N ALA A 160 3.64 -7.40 11.90
CA ALA A 160 2.90 -7.28 13.15
C ALA A 160 1.44 -7.75 13.00
N ASP A 161 0.85 -8.16 14.11
CA ASP A 161 -0.59 -8.37 14.29
C ASP A 161 -1.04 -7.48 15.48
N VAL A 162 -1.80 -6.45 15.24
CA VAL A 162 -2.64 -6.02 14.12
C VAL A 162 -1.89 -4.98 13.24
N SER A 163 -1.87 -5.20 11.91
CA SER A 163 -1.31 -4.25 10.93
C SER A 163 -2.11 -4.30 9.62
N TYR A 164 -1.63 -3.64 8.57
CA TYR A 164 -2.29 -3.66 7.26
C TYR A 164 -2.19 -5.05 6.62
N GLU A 165 -3.32 -5.59 6.19
CA GLU A 165 -3.49 -7.03 5.91
C GLU A 165 -3.04 -7.47 4.52
N GLN A 166 -2.96 -6.57 3.56
CA GLN A 166 -2.65 -6.94 2.18
C GLN A 166 -1.34 -7.74 2.03
N PRO A 167 -0.23 -7.42 2.73
CA PRO A 167 1.00 -8.18 2.60
C PRO A 167 0.84 -9.66 2.96
N TRP A 168 0.21 -9.95 4.10
CA TRP A 168 0.05 -11.36 4.50
C TRP A 168 -1.01 -12.09 3.68
N GLY A 169 -2.11 -11.40 3.30
CA GLY A 169 -3.09 -11.99 2.39
C GLY A 169 -2.46 -12.37 1.04
N THR A 170 -1.57 -11.53 0.51
CA THR A 170 -0.80 -11.83 -0.70
C THR A 170 0.17 -13.00 -0.48
N ALA A 171 0.88 -13.03 0.65
CA ALA A 171 1.84 -14.09 0.97
C ALA A 171 1.13 -15.46 1.10
N GLU A 172 0.04 -15.52 1.86
CA GLU A 172 -0.79 -16.72 2.03
C GLU A 172 -1.37 -17.20 0.70
N TRP A 173 -1.90 -16.29 -0.11
CA TRP A 173 -2.43 -16.62 -1.43
C TRP A 173 -1.34 -17.17 -2.37
N ALA A 174 -0.14 -16.61 -2.32
CA ALA A 174 1.01 -17.11 -3.10
C ALA A 174 1.55 -18.44 -2.56
N GLY A 175 1.23 -18.80 -1.33
CA GLY A 175 1.73 -20.00 -0.65
C GLY A 175 3.05 -19.78 0.10
N ALA A 176 3.37 -18.55 0.43
CA ALA A 176 4.49 -18.21 1.30
C ALA A 176 4.07 -18.28 2.78
N LYS A 177 5.03 -18.60 3.66
CA LYS A 177 4.78 -18.63 5.11
C LYS A 177 4.60 -17.20 5.65
N VAL A 178 3.62 -17.00 6.54
CA VAL A 178 3.42 -15.75 7.28
C VAL A 178 3.66 -15.97 8.75
N THR A 179 4.46 -15.09 9.36
CA THR A 179 4.69 -15.02 10.79
C THR A 179 4.17 -13.67 11.30
N LYS A 180 3.13 -13.72 12.13
CA LYS A 180 2.51 -12.55 12.74
C LYS A 180 3.02 -12.39 14.16
N VAL A 181 3.43 -11.18 14.54
CA VAL A 181 4.01 -10.85 15.84
C VAL A 181 3.13 -9.81 16.53
N PRO A 182 2.77 -9.99 17.80
CA PRO A 182 2.02 -8.97 18.54
C PRO A 182 2.72 -7.62 18.51
N LEU A 183 1.94 -6.54 18.51
CA LEU A 183 2.45 -5.19 18.72
C LEU A 183 2.98 -5.05 20.17
N THR A 184 3.85 -4.08 20.39
CA THR A 184 4.27 -3.67 21.73
C THR A 184 3.09 -3.16 22.56
N ALA A 185 3.29 -2.97 23.87
CA ALA A 185 2.25 -2.44 24.77
C ALA A 185 1.72 -1.04 24.34
N ASP A 186 2.55 -0.24 23.67
CA ASP A 186 2.19 1.05 23.09
C ASP A 186 1.80 0.96 21.59
N HIS A 187 1.44 -0.24 21.14
CA HIS A 187 0.88 -0.56 19.82
C HIS A 187 1.80 -0.26 18.64
N ARG A 188 3.12 -0.29 18.82
CA ARG A 188 4.14 -0.17 17.77
C ARG A 188 4.57 -1.54 17.26
N HIS A 189 5.22 -1.61 16.11
CA HIS A 189 5.88 -2.82 15.66
C HIS A 189 7.03 -3.18 16.63
N ASP A 190 7.00 -4.39 17.17
CA ASP A 190 8.11 -4.96 17.93
C ASP A 190 9.12 -5.58 16.97
N VAL A 191 10.02 -4.76 16.45
CA VAL A 191 10.99 -5.19 15.43
C VAL A 191 11.96 -6.25 15.94
N LYS A 192 12.24 -6.27 17.26
CA LYS A 192 13.11 -7.28 17.88
C LYS A 192 12.41 -8.63 17.94
N ALA A 193 11.16 -8.64 18.39
CA ALA A 193 10.34 -9.83 18.36
C ALA A 193 10.08 -10.32 16.93
N MET A 194 9.88 -9.40 15.96
CA MET A 194 9.74 -9.75 14.55
C MET A 194 10.96 -10.48 14.00
N LEU A 195 12.18 -10.00 14.31
CA LEU A 195 13.40 -10.67 13.89
C LEU A 195 13.55 -12.03 14.55
N ALA A 196 13.28 -12.15 15.84
CA ALA A 196 13.40 -13.39 16.61
C ALA A 196 12.37 -14.45 16.16
N ALA A 197 11.16 -14.03 15.76
CA ALA A 197 10.07 -14.93 15.38
C ALA A 197 10.35 -15.71 14.09
N ASN A 198 11.12 -15.16 13.15
CA ASN A 198 11.56 -15.87 11.94
C ASN A 198 12.89 -15.30 11.42
N PRO A 199 14.02 -15.82 11.91
CA PRO A 199 15.35 -15.34 11.49
C PRO A 199 15.70 -15.75 10.04
N ASN A 200 14.84 -16.51 9.37
CA ASN A 200 14.99 -16.89 7.95
C ASN A 200 13.92 -16.25 7.05
N ALA A 201 13.32 -15.14 7.47
CA ALA A 201 12.35 -14.43 6.66
C ALA A 201 12.99 -13.81 5.40
N GLY A 202 12.24 -13.76 4.30
CA GLY A 202 12.63 -13.05 3.10
C GLY A 202 12.22 -11.57 3.15
N LEU A 203 11.15 -11.26 3.88
CA LEU A 203 10.58 -9.93 3.98
C LEU A 203 10.12 -9.62 5.41
N TYR A 204 10.52 -8.48 5.91
CA TYR A 204 9.98 -7.85 7.13
C TYR A 204 9.14 -6.65 6.71
N TYR A 205 7.84 -6.66 7.04
CA TYR A 205 6.91 -5.57 6.73
C TYR A 205 6.65 -4.70 7.95
N VAL A 206 6.96 -3.43 7.84
CA VAL A 206 6.74 -2.40 8.87
C VAL A 206 5.88 -1.29 8.28
N CYS A 207 4.66 -1.12 8.77
CA CYS A 207 3.80 0.01 8.43
C CYS A 207 3.99 1.12 9.48
N SER A 208 4.50 2.28 9.08
CA SER A 208 4.79 3.37 10.02
C SER A 208 4.49 4.73 9.42
N PRO A 209 3.46 5.42 9.93
CA PRO A 209 2.50 5.04 10.98
C PRO A 209 1.67 3.79 10.63
N ASN A 210 1.43 2.93 11.65
CA ASN A 210 0.75 1.66 11.44
C ASN A 210 -0.75 1.83 11.14
N ASN A 211 -1.30 1.02 10.28
CA ASN A 211 -2.75 0.87 10.09
C ASN A 211 -3.17 -0.47 10.75
N PRO A 212 -4.05 -0.48 11.76
CA PRO A 212 -5.04 0.57 12.08
C PRO A 212 -4.69 1.52 13.23
N THR A 213 -3.60 1.32 13.94
CA THR A 213 -3.33 2.00 15.23
C THR A 213 -2.93 3.48 15.06
N GLY A 214 -2.36 3.84 13.92
CA GLY A 214 -1.79 5.16 13.67
C GLY A 214 -0.47 5.43 14.40
N THR A 215 0.09 4.43 15.07
CA THR A 215 1.31 4.57 15.88
C THR A 215 2.57 4.54 15.03
N LEU A 216 3.54 5.37 15.37
CA LEU A 216 4.86 5.36 14.75
C LEU A 216 5.76 4.29 15.37
N THR A 217 6.43 3.52 14.53
CA THR A 217 7.61 2.76 14.94
C THR A 217 8.81 3.70 14.87
N PRO A 218 9.61 3.85 15.94
CA PRO A 218 10.78 4.71 15.94
C PRO A 218 11.73 4.36 14.79
N LEU A 219 12.25 5.37 14.11
CA LEU A 219 13.17 5.16 13.00
C LEU A 219 14.41 4.36 13.41
N ALA A 220 14.93 4.59 14.63
CA ALA A 220 16.04 3.83 15.22
C ALA A 220 15.74 2.32 15.36
N ASP A 221 14.50 1.94 15.62
CA ASP A 221 14.08 0.54 15.67
C ASP A 221 14.08 -0.07 14.25
N ILE A 222 13.64 0.69 13.26
CA ILE A 222 13.69 0.26 11.83
C ILE A 222 15.14 0.13 11.39
N GLU A 223 16.01 1.09 11.72
CA GLU A 223 17.47 1.02 11.47
C GLU A 223 18.08 -0.23 12.07
N TRP A 224 17.72 -0.51 13.33
CA TRP A 224 18.19 -1.69 14.03
C TRP A 224 17.76 -2.97 13.29
N LEU A 225 16.50 -3.06 12.86
CA LEU A 225 16.00 -4.20 12.08
C LEU A 225 16.78 -4.38 10.79
N VAL A 226 17.00 -3.28 10.06
CA VAL A 226 17.76 -3.28 8.79
C VAL A 226 19.20 -3.73 9.01
N ALA A 227 19.83 -3.34 10.10
CA ALA A 227 21.20 -3.71 10.41
C ALA A 227 21.34 -5.18 10.85
N ASN A 228 20.31 -5.76 11.48
CA ASN A 228 20.38 -7.09 12.10
C ASN A 228 19.62 -8.17 11.30
N LYS A 229 18.85 -7.81 10.29
CA LYS A 229 18.13 -8.78 9.45
C LYS A 229 19.10 -9.75 8.75
N PRO A 230 18.66 -10.97 8.39
CA PRO A 230 19.47 -11.90 7.63
C PRO A 230 19.92 -11.33 6.29
N ALA A 231 21.09 -11.75 5.82
CA ALA A 231 21.54 -11.42 4.48
C ALA A 231 20.53 -11.91 3.42
N GLY A 232 20.26 -11.06 2.43
CA GLY A 232 19.31 -11.35 1.33
C GLY A 232 17.83 -11.20 1.69
N SER A 233 17.47 -10.84 2.94
CA SER A 233 16.13 -10.37 3.28
C SER A 233 16.00 -8.86 3.09
N VAL A 234 14.77 -8.39 2.94
CA VAL A 234 14.44 -6.98 2.71
C VAL A 234 13.51 -6.48 3.82
N VAL A 235 13.67 -5.23 4.22
CA VAL A 235 12.70 -4.51 5.05
C VAL A 235 11.84 -3.63 4.14
N LEU A 236 10.53 -3.87 4.13
CA LEU A 236 9.55 -2.99 3.51
C LEU A 236 9.00 -2.04 4.55
N VAL A 237 9.26 -0.76 4.38
CA VAL A 237 8.70 0.32 5.21
C VAL A 237 7.54 0.97 4.45
N ASP A 238 6.33 0.69 4.90
CA ASP A 238 5.12 1.30 4.31
C ASP A 238 4.84 2.64 5.00
N GLU A 239 5.13 3.70 4.30
CA GLU A 239 4.99 5.09 4.76
C GLU A 239 3.72 5.77 4.24
N ALA A 240 2.66 4.99 4.01
CA ALA A 240 1.41 5.51 3.45
C ALA A 240 0.83 6.70 4.25
N TYR A 241 1.08 6.76 5.54
CA TYR A 241 0.54 7.78 6.44
C TYR A 241 1.58 8.78 6.95
N LEU A 242 2.84 8.66 6.54
CA LEU A 242 3.95 9.45 7.07
C LEU A 242 3.71 10.96 6.95
N HIS A 243 3.14 11.43 5.84
CA HIS A 243 2.89 12.85 5.61
C HIS A 243 1.92 13.49 6.61
N PHE A 244 1.12 12.70 7.34
CA PHE A 244 0.24 13.20 8.40
C PHE A 244 0.95 13.38 9.74
N SER A 245 2.12 12.76 9.93
CA SER A 245 2.88 12.85 11.18
C SER A 245 3.76 14.10 11.23
N GLU A 246 3.85 14.71 12.39
CA GLU A 246 4.85 15.76 12.69
C GLU A 246 6.17 15.15 13.17
N HIS A 247 6.14 13.92 13.65
CA HIS A 247 7.27 13.23 14.28
C HIS A 247 7.92 12.19 13.37
N GLY A 248 7.19 11.74 12.33
CA GLY A 248 7.66 10.71 11.41
C GLY A 248 8.78 11.22 10.51
N LYS A 249 9.80 10.38 10.36
CA LYS A 249 10.91 10.58 9.42
C LYS A 249 10.93 9.42 8.43
N SER A 250 11.26 9.72 7.16
CA SER A 250 11.35 8.71 6.12
C SER A 250 12.55 7.78 6.31
N ALA A 251 12.34 6.49 5.97
CA ALA A 251 13.40 5.50 5.86
C ALA A 251 14.17 5.61 4.53
N ALA A 252 13.82 6.53 3.63
CA ALA A 252 14.42 6.67 2.31
C ALA A 252 15.94 6.94 2.36
N TYR A 253 16.44 7.61 3.40
CA TYR A 253 17.86 7.84 3.56
C TYR A 253 18.67 6.52 3.68
N MET A 254 18.08 5.44 4.23
CA MET A 254 18.74 4.12 4.27
C MET A 254 18.85 3.52 2.87
N VAL A 255 17.91 3.81 1.99
CA VAL A 255 17.99 3.44 0.58
C VAL A 255 19.16 4.15 -0.10
N ALA A 256 19.35 5.45 0.16
CA ALA A 256 20.49 6.23 -0.31
C ALA A 256 21.83 5.65 0.17
N GLN A 257 21.85 5.03 1.35
CA GLN A 257 23.02 4.33 1.91
C GLN A 257 23.23 2.92 1.34
N GLY A 258 22.46 2.49 0.34
CA GLY A 258 22.58 1.19 -0.29
C GLY A 258 22.04 0.02 0.55
N LYS A 259 21.22 0.26 1.56
CA LYS A 259 20.62 -0.80 2.39
C LYS A 259 19.51 -1.56 1.64
N ASP A 260 19.24 -2.80 2.06
CA ASP A 260 18.14 -3.62 1.53
C ASP A 260 16.81 -3.20 2.16
N VAL A 261 16.38 -2.01 1.79
CA VAL A 261 15.12 -1.37 2.22
C VAL A 261 14.34 -0.98 1.00
N ILE A 262 13.03 -1.17 1.05
CA ILE A 262 12.08 -0.61 0.09
C ILE A 262 11.14 0.29 0.89
N VAL A 263 11.04 1.56 0.51
CA VAL A 263 10.04 2.48 1.07
C VAL A 263 8.85 2.56 0.12
N LEU A 264 7.65 2.39 0.64
CA LEU A 264 6.40 2.46 -0.11
C LEU A 264 5.68 3.78 0.20
N ARG A 265 5.31 4.51 -0.85
CA ARG A 265 4.58 5.77 -0.78
C ARG A 265 3.26 5.69 -1.52
N THR A 266 2.26 6.40 -1.02
CA THR A 266 0.98 6.57 -1.71
C THR A 266 0.52 8.02 -1.68
N PHE A 267 -0.14 8.43 -2.75
CA PHE A 267 -0.80 9.73 -2.86
C PHE A 267 -2.27 9.68 -2.45
N SER A 268 -2.76 8.49 -2.10
CA SER A 268 -4.16 8.26 -1.72
C SER A 268 -4.57 8.93 -0.40
N LYS A 269 -3.61 9.31 0.45
CA LYS A 269 -3.86 9.76 1.82
C LYS A 269 -3.78 11.27 1.93
N LEU A 270 -2.74 11.88 2.46
CA LEU A 270 -2.64 13.32 2.64
C LEU A 270 -2.88 14.11 1.35
N PHE A 271 -2.43 13.60 0.22
CA PHE A 271 -2.57 14.30 -1.06
C PHE A 271 -3.99 14.26 -1.66
N GLY A 272 -4.92 13.51 -1.06
CA GLY A 272 -6.33 13.45 -1.50
C GLY A 272 -6.54 12.79 -2.87
N MET A 273 -5.65 11.90 -3.29
CA MET A 273 -5.61 11.31 -4.63
C MET A 273 -6.00 9.83 -4.67
N ALA A 274 -6.84 9.36 -3.74
CA ALA A 274 -7.20 7.94 -3.64
C ALA A 274 -7.78 7.37 -4.95
N GLY A 275 -8.69 8.10 -5.59
CA GLY A 275 -9.30 7.74 -6.88
C GLY A 275 -8.37 7.91 -8.08
N MET A 276 -7.32 8.70 -7.98
CA MET A 276 -6.37 8.96 -9.07
C MET A 276 -5.30 7.88 -9.24
N ARG A 277 -5.13 7.00 -8.27
CA ARG A 277 -4.22 5.86 -8.30
C ARG A 277 -2.76 6.22 -8.59
N LEU A 278 -2.09 6.89 -7.67
CA LEU A 278 -0.65 7.17 -7.72
C LEU A 278 0.04 6.71 -6.45
N GLY A 279 1.18 6.05 -6.61
CA GLY A 279 2.10 5.64 -5.56
C GLY A 279 3.52 5.59 -6.10
N ALA A 280 4.47 5.28 -5.23
CA ALA A 280 5.86 5.09 -5.59
C ALA A 280 6.55 4.11 -4.66
N THR A 281 7.54 3.41 -5.16
CA THR A 281 8.58 2.74 -4.37
C THR A 281 9.88 3.53 -4.47
N ILE A 282 10.59 3.61 -3.35
CA ILE A 282 11.94 4.15 -3.25
C ILE A 282 12.84 2.98 -2.86
N ALA A 283 13.70 2.56 -3.77
CA ALA A 283 14.57 1.41 -3.59
C ALA A 283 15.75 1.47 -4.54
N ARG A 284 16.78 0.68 -4.29
CA ARG A 284 17.86 0.49 -5.26
C ARG A 284 17.34 -0.15 -6.55
N PRO A 285 17.95 0.15 -7.72
CA PRO A 285 17.52 -0.40 -9.00
C PRO A 285 17.47 -1.93 -9.06
N ASP A 286 18.43 -2.63 -8.42
CA ASP A 286 18.47 -4.09 -8.37
C ASP A 286 17.26 -4.70 -7.63
N LEU A 287 16.71 -4.00 -6.65
CA LEU A 287 15.48 -4.39 -5.96
C LEU A 287 14.26 -4.13 -6.86
N HIS A 288 14.21 -2.99 -7.56
CA HIS A 288 13.16 -2.68 -8.52
C HIS A 288 13.10 -3.70 -9.67
N GLU A 289 14.23 -4.15 -10.20
CA GLU A 289 14.29 -5.19 -11.23
C GLU A 289 13.58 -6.49 -10.77
N LYS A 290 13.76 -6.87 -9.49
CA LYS A 290 13.07 -8.03 -8.93
C LYS A 290 11.55 -7.86 -8.91
N LEU A 291 11.04 -6.65 -8.67
CA LEU A 291 9.59 -6.36 -8.67
C LEU A 291 8.99 -6.48 -10.08
N MET A 292 9.78 -6.21 -11.11
CA MET A 292 9.35 -6.20 -12.51
C MET A 292 9.51 -7.55 -13.22
N ARG A 293 10.05 -8.56 -12.53
CA ARG A 293 10.42 -9.85 -13.15
C ARG A 293 9.23 -10.63 -13.68
N TYR A 294 8.08 -10.58 -13.00
CA TYR A 294 6.97 -11.51 -13.25
C TYR A 294 5.93 -11.04 -14.27
N ASP A 295 6.10 -9.87 -14.85
CA ASP A 295 5.20 -9.31 -15.87
C ASP A 295 5.92 -8.92 -17.17
N GLY A 296 7.14 -9.39 -17.35
CA GLY A 296 7.97 -9.03 -18.51
C GLY A 296 8.32 -7.56 -18.55
N LYS A 297 8.49 -6.92 -17.40
CA LYS A 297 8.90 -5.52 -17.24
C LYS A 297 7.94 -4.48 -17.85
N ARG A 298 6.66 -4.85 -18.04
CA ARG A 298 5.68 -4.04 -18.80
C ARG A 298 4.89 -3.05 -17.97
N MET A 299 4.76 -3.27 -16.66
CA MET A 299 3.72 -2.62 -15.87
C MET A 299 3.95 -1.15 -15.51
N SER A 300 5.20 -0.74 -15.37
CA SER A 300 5.53 0.61 -14.89
C SER A 300 5.27 1.72 -15.92
N THR A 301 4.87 1.36 -17.15
CA THR A 301 4.68 2.33 -18.23
C THR A 301 3.25 2.84 -18.36
N ASN A 302 2.27 2.19 -17.69
CA ASN A 302 0.84 2.51 -17.86
C ASN A 302 0.28 3.31 -16.67
N LEU A 303 0.89 4.45 -16.38
CA LEU A 303 0.42 5.35 -15.35
C LEU A 303 -0.58 6.35 -15.93
N PRO A 304 -1.69 6.63 -15.22
CA PRO A 304 -2.61 7.69 -15.64
C PRO A 304 -1.89 9.04 -15.67
N LEU A 305 -1.78 9.62 -16.87
CA LEU A 305 -1.06 10.88 -17.09
C LEU A 305 -1.52 12.02 -16.16
N PRO A 306 -2.84 12.26 -15.96
CA PRO A 306 -3.29 13.28 -15.02
C PRO A 306 -2.85 13.01 -13.59
N SER A 307 -2.71 11.75 -13.19
CA SER A 307 -2.27 11.37 -11.84
C SER A 307 -0.81 11.70 -11.61
N LEU A 308 0.06 11.44 -12.60
CA LEU A 308 1.48 11.80 -12.54
C LEU A 308 1.65 13.31 -12.39
N VAL A 309 1.01 14.10 -13.24
CA VAL A 309 1.11 15.56 -13.23
C VAL A 309 0.55 16.14 -11.93
N CYS A 310 -0.60 15.61 -11.46
CA CYS A 310 -1.17 15.98 -10.18
C CYS A 310 -0.21 15.70 -9.02
N GLY A 311 0.35 14.49 -8.97
CA GLY A 311 1.28 14.08 -7.92
C GLY A 311 2.57 14.88 -7.92
N THR A 312 3.16 15.09 -9.08
CA THR A 312 4.38 15.92 -9.24
C THR A 312 4.15 17.34 -8.72
N THR A 313 3.03 17.96 -9.12
CA THR A 313 2.66 19.30 -8.66
C THR A 313 2.36 19.30 -7.16
N ALA A 314 1.64 18.29 -6.65
CA ALA A 314 1.28 18.21 -5.24
C ALA A 314 2.52 18.09 -4.32
N LEU A 315 3.55 17.38 -4.75
CA LEU A 315 4.81 17.20 -4.01
C LEU A 315 5.51 18.53 -3.71
N THR A 316 5.38 19.53 -4.58
CA THR A 316 6.01 20.83 -4.42
C THR A 316 5.21 21.81 -3.55
N GLN A 317 4.00 21.44 -3.12
CA GLN A 317 3.09 22.32 -2.36
C GLN A 317 3.34 22.22 -0.85
N THR A 318 4.56 22.54 -0.40
CA THR A 318 4.98 22.38 1.01
C THR A 318 4.04 23.09 1.98
N GLN A 319 3.61 24.31 1.67
CA GLN A 319 2.67 25.06 2.52
C GLN A 319 1.33 24.33 2.63
N ALA A 320 0.72 23.92 1.52
CA ALA A 320 -0.57 23.23 1.51
C ALA A 320 -0.49 21.85 2.22
N ILE A 321 0.64 21.15 2.10
CA ILE A 321 0.91 19.90 2.84
C ILE A 321 0.89 20.18 4.35
N ASN A 322 1.60 21.20 4.81
CA ASN A 322 1.68 21.58 6.23
C ASN A 322 0.33 22.05 6.77
N GLU A 323 -0.40 22.87 6.03
CA GLU A 323 -1.74 23.34 6.39
C GLU A 323 -2.73 22.18 6.53
N ARG A 324 -2.75 21.27 5.56
CA ARG A 324 -3.62 20.07 5.61
C ARG A 324 -3.29 19.16 6.79
N ARG A 325 -2.00 18.95 7.06
CA ARG A 325 -1.53 18.25 8.26
C ARG A 325 -2.01 18.92 9.53
N ALA A 326 -1.84 20.22 9.66
CA ALA A 326 -2.27 20.99 10.82
C ALA A 326 -3.79 20.93 11.05
N GLN A 327 -4.59 21.01 9.98
CA GLN A 327 -6.05 20.84 10.06
C GLN A 327 -6.43 19.45 10.58
N MET A 328 -5.78 18.39 10.07
CA MET A 328 -6.01 17.02 10.54
C MET A 328 -5.63 16.87 12.03
N ILE A 329 -4.50 17.42 12.44
CA ILE A 329 -4.05 17.37 13.83
C ILE A 329 -5.02 18.10 14.75
N ALA A 330 -5.50 19.28 14.37
CA ALA A 330 -6.49 20.03 15.15
C ALA A 330 -7.79 19.25 15.33
N ALA A 331 -8.31 18.62 14.26
CA ALA A 331 -9.51 17.79 14.31
C ALA A 331 -9.31 16.54 15.18
N ARG A 332 -8.15 15.91 15.07
CA ARG A 332 -7.75 14.74 15.89
C ARG A 332 -7.64 15.10 17.36
N THR A 333 -6.96 16.21 17.68
CA THR A 333 -6.79 16.67 19.05
C THR A 333 -8.13 16.98 19.71
N MET A 334 -9.00 17.74 19.03
CA MET A 334 -10.36 18.00 19.52
C MET A 334 -11.13 16.71 19.81
N THR A 335 -11.02 15.72 18.93
CA THR A 335 -11.67 14.41 19.11
C THR A 335 -11.10 13.66 20.32
N PHE A 336 -9.78 13.64 20.47
CA PHE A 336 -9.12 12.98 21.60
C PHE A 336 -9.50 13.61 22.94
N ASP A 337 -9.59 14.93 22.99
CA ASP A 337 -10.02 15.67 24.19
C ASP A 337 -11.46 15.36 24.55
N HIS A 338 -12.34 15.23 23.54
CA HIS A 338 -13.72 14.81 23.75
C HIS A 338 -13.80 13.38 24.30
N LEU A 339 -13.10 12.41 23.68
CA LEU A 339 -13.07 11.03 24.16
C LEU A 339 -12.51 10.91 25.59
N LYS A 340 -11.44 11.66 25.93
CA LYS A 340 -10.90 11.72 27.28
C LYS A 340 -11.93 12.23 28.30
N LYS A 341 -12.65 13.31 27.97
CA LYS A 341 -13.71 13.86 28.83
C LYS A 341 -14.83 12.85 29.08
N ARG A 342 -15.09 11.97 28.12
CA ARG A 342 -16.07 10.89 28.20
C ARG A 342 -15.52 9.62 28.85
N GLY A 343 -14.25 9.55 29.22
CA GLY A 343 -13.61 8.35 29.77
C GLY A 343 -13.51 7.20 28.76
N ILE A 344 -13.57 7.48 27.46
CA ILE A 344 -13.50 6.48 26.38
C ILE A 344 -12.05 6.26 26.01
N ALA A 345 -11.60 5.00 26.06
CA ALA A 345 -10.23 4.63 25.74
C ALA A 345 -9.99 4.64 24.22
N PHE A 346 -8.82 5.11 23.82
CA PHE A 346 -8.38 5.10 22.43
C PHE A 346 -6.85 4.96 22.36
N ILE A 347 -6.35 4.55 21.19
CA ILE A 347 -4.90 4.52 20.91
C ILE A 347 -4.49 5.87 20.33
N PRO A 348 -3.56 6.60 20.96
CA PRO A 348 -3.01 7.85 20.41
C PRO A 348 -2.34 7.57 19.04
N SER A 349 -2.48 8.51 18.11
CA SER A 349 -2.11 8.30 16.71
C SER A 349 -1.33 9.48 16.14
N ASP A 350 -0.37 9.17 15.25
CA ASP A 350 0.36 10.11 14.40
C ASP A 350 -0.18 10.17 12.96
N ALA A 351 -1.28 9.46 12.66
CA ALA A 351 -1.90 9.38 11.34
C ALA A 351 -3.30 10.02 11.30
N ASN A 352 -3.97 9.90 10.14
CA ASN A 352 -5.38 10.29 9.98
C ASN A 352 -6.35 9.19 10.39
N MET A 353 -5.97 8.31 11.30
CA MET A 353 -6.86 7.29 11.89
C MET A 353 -6.38 6.95 13.28
N PHE A 354 -7.29 6.43 14.08
CA PHE A 354 -7.03 5.93 15.43
C PHE A 354 -8.00 4.80 15.78
N MET A 355 -7.70 4.04 16.83
CA MET A 355 -8.57 2.99 17.35
C MET A 355 -9.26 3.48 18.62
N VAL A 356 -10.59 3.25 18.70
CA VAL A 356 -11.41 3.54 19.89
C VAL A 356 -11.85 2.22 20.48
N ASP A 357 -11.70 2.06 21.80
CA ASP A 357 -12.19 0.89 22.52
C ASP A 357 -13.53 1.20 23.24
N TRP A 358 -14.58 0.61 22.75
CA TRP A 358 -15.93 0.79 23.28
C TRP A 358 -16.22 -0.02 24.54
N LYS A 359 -15.31 -0.94 24.92
CA LYS A 359 -15.54 -1.94 25.97
C LYS A 359 -16.77 -2.84 25.76
N LYS A 360 -17.37 -2.77 24.58
CA LYS A 360 -18.52 -3.52 24.10
C LYS A 360 -18.23 -4.00 22.67
N PRO A 361 -18.92 -5.04 22.15
CA PRO A 361 -18.75 -5.49 20.76
C PRO A 361 -18.89 -4.33 19.77
N ALA A 362 -17.90 -4.16 18.90
CA ALA A 362 -17.81 -3.00 18.00
C ALA A 362 -18.83 -3.03 16.85
N ALA A 363 -19.30 -4.22 16.42
CA ALA A 363 -20.20 -4.33 15.29
C ALA A 363 -21.55 -3.63 15.52
N PRO A 364 -22.30 -3.87 16.64
CA PRO A 364 -23.52 -3.14 16.91
C PRO A 364 -23.31 -1.63 17.07
N ILE A 365 -22.18 -1.20 17.60
CA ILE A 365 -21.86 0.22 17.75
C ILE A 365 -21.65 0.86 16.38
N LYS A 366 -20.96 0.19 15.47
CA LYS A 366 -20.81 0.65 14.09
C LYS A 366 -22.18 0.88 13.41
N ASP A 367 -23.12 -0.03 13.62
CA ASP A 367 -24.47 0.09 13.06
C ASP A 367 -25.24 1.28 13.67
N GLN A 368 -25.07 1.56 14.97
CA GLN A 368 -25.65 2.75 15.62
C GLN A 368 -25.06 4.06 15.05
N PHE A 369 -23.75 4.10 14.81
CA PHE A 369 -23.12 5.24 14.13
C PHE A 369 -23.68 5.42 12.72
N ALA A 370 -23.82 4.34 11.95
CA ALA A 370 -24.39 4.38 10.60
C ALA A 370 -25.82 4.91 10.59
N ALA A 371 -26.65 4.50 11.57
CA ALA A 371 -28.01 5.01 11.74
C ALA A 371 -28.06 6.53 12.02
N LEU A 372 -27.01 7.10 12.58
CA LEU A 372 -26.84 8.55 12.76
C LEU A 372 -26.16 9.24 11.55
N GLY A 373 -25.92 8.52 10.45
CA GLY A 373 -25.28 9.04 9.24
C GLY A 373 -23.76 9.17 9.36
N VAL A 374 -23.13 8.50 10.33
CA VAL A 374 -21.68 8.52 10.56
C VAL A 374 -21.08 7.13 10.26
N GLY A 375 -20.33 7.01 9.16
CA GLY A 375 -19.72 5.75 8.74
C GLY A 375 -18.32 5.58 9.33
N ILE A 376 -18.19 4.88 10.48
CA ILE A 376 -16.88 4.53 11.06
C ILE A 376 -16.30 3.25 10.44
N GLY A 377 -15.01 2.98 10.68
CA GLY A 377 -14.33 1.81 10.18
C GLY A 377 -14.67 0.52 10.94
N ARG A 378 -14.01 -0.55 10.54
CA ARG A 378 -14.21 -1.90 11.09
C ARG A 378 -13.40 -2.15 12.37
N SER A 379 -13.66 -3.30 12.98
CA SER A 379 -12.85 -3.94 14.01
C SER A 379 -11.91 -5.00 13.42
N TRP A 380 -11.02 -5.53 14.24
CA TRP A 380 -10.12 -6.65 13.94
C TRP A 380 -10.40 -7.80 14.91
N ALA A 381 -10.21 -9.04 14.46
CA ALA A 381 -10.48 -10.22 15.27
C ALA A 381 -9.76 -10.22 16.63
N PRO A 382 -8.49 -9.79 16.76
CA PRO A 382 -7.84 -9.67 18.09
C PRO A 382 -8.43 -8.57 18.97
N TRP A 383 -9.14 -7.60 18.40
CA TRP A 383 -9.70 -6.44 19.11
C TRP A 383 -11.19 -6.24 18.80
N PRO A 384 -12.07 -7.16 19.23
CA PRO A 384 -13.48 -7.16 18.85
C PRO A 384 -14.30 -6.00 19.44
N THR A 385 -13.75 -5.30 20.45
CA THR A 385 -14.37 -4.13 21.09
C THR A 385 -13.91 -2.80 20.50
N MET A 386 -12.91 -2.83 19.59
CA MET A 386 -12.35 -1.62 19.03
C MET A 386 -12.86 -1.36 17.61
N SER A 387 -13.04 -0.09 17.26
CA SER A 387 -13.27 0.36 15.88
C SER A 387 -12.19 1.32 15.43
N ARG A 388 -11.79 1.23 14.16
CA ARG A 388 -10.96 2.25 13.54
C ARG A 388 -11.84 3.44 13.15
N VAL A 389 -11.38 4.64 13.49
CA VAL A 389 -12.00 5.91 13.10
C VAL A 389 -10.99 6.70 12.26
N THR A 390 -11.40 7.11 11.07
CA THR A 390 -10.62 8.02 10.24
C THR A 390 -10.83 9.46 10.74
N VAL A 391 -9.77 10.24 10.79
CA VAL A 391 -9.87 11.68 11.07
C VAL A 391 -10.27 12.39 9.78
N GLY A 392 -11.49 12.87 9.76
CA GLY A 392 -12.06 13.69 8.68
C GLY A 392 -11.79 15.19 8.88
N SER A 393 -12.64 16.04 8.29
CA SER A 393 -12.65 17.47 8.56
C SER A 393 -13.04 17.76 10.02
N MET A 394 -12.81 18.98 10.46
CA MET A 394 -13.28 19.41 11.80
C MET A 394 -14.78 19.17 11.98
N ALA A 395 -15.58 19.45 10.96
CA ALA A 395 -17.03 19.23 10.99
C ALA A 395 -17.39 17.71 11.08
N ASP A 396 -16.67 16.86 10.35
CA ASP A 396 -16.87 15.41 10.42
C ASP A 396 -16.56 14.89 11.83
N MET A 397 -15.49 15.37 12.45
CA MET A 397 -15.11 14.94 13.79
C MET A 397 -16.02 15.51 14.89
N GLN A 398 -16.58 16.69 14.71
CA GLN A 398 -17.63 17.20 15.57
C GLN A 398 -18.92 16.34 15.48
N ALA A 399 -19.31 15.95 14.28
CA ALA A 399 -20.43 15.05 14.07
C ALA A 399 -20.19 13.65 14.70
N PHE A 400 -18.96 13.14 14.59
CA PHE A 400 -18.56 11.92 15.27
C PHE A 400 -18.70 12.06 16.79
N CYS A 401 -18.20 13.11 17.40
CA CYS A 401 -18.31 13.38 18.85
C CYS A 401 -19.77 13.48 19.30
N ALA A 402 -20.61 14.18 18.53
CA ALA A 402 -22.04 14.26 18.81
C ALA A 402 -22.76 12.91 18.72
N ALA A 403 -22.31 12.03 17.81
CA ALA A 403 -22.82 10.67 17.73
C ALA A 403 -22.35 9.81 18.92
N VAL A 404 -21.07 9.95 19.34
CA VAL A 404 -20.55 9.29 20.55
C VAL A 404 -21.41 9.65 21.76
N ASP A 405 -21.77 10.91 21.95
CA ASP A 405 -22.60 11.34 23.09
C ASP A 405 -23.99 10.72 23.12
N LYS A 406 -24.54 10.36 21.97
CA LYS A 406 -25.85 9.69 21.85
C LYS A 406 -25.79 8.18 22.03
N ILE A 407 -24.68 7.56 21.64
CA ILE A 407 -24.53 6.09 21.61
C ILE A 407 -23.92 5.57 22.91
N ILE A 408 -22.95 6.28 23.45
CA ILE A 408 -22.19 5.88 24.64
C ILE A 408 -22.69 6.71 25.83
N VAL A 409 -23.78 6.25 26.41
CA VAL A 409 -24.40 6.85 27.62
C VAL A 409 -23.75 6.27 28.87
#